data_a127fe8e369ffedd93a7f288adab49b3
#
_entry.id   a127fe8e369ffedd93a7f288adab49b3
#
_cell.length_a   1.000
_cell.length_b   1.000
_cell.length_c   1.000
_cell.angle_alpha   90.00
_cell.angle_beta   90.00
_cell.angle_gamma   90.00
#
_symmetry.space_group_name_H-M   'P 1'
#
loop_
_entity.id
_entity.type
_entity.pdbx_description
1 polymer ?
#
loop_
_entity_poly.entity_id
_entity_poly.type
_entity_poly.pdbx_seq_one_letter_code
_entity_poly.pdbx_strand_id
1 'polypeptide(L)'
;MRLTKVIILSVITLLLFSCTSEAQKKKSPPVVNLPVDKDVSYTHVTIDTADTRDSLNEENDALFKLILQKGEAQYIPSLEIGKRVVGYGKLLLGNPYVDKTLEVNPNSESLVCNLTGFDCVTFFENAWAFARTVKAYPTPVDKDFTTELRTLRYRDGKLDGYASRLHYTTDYFYNNAKRGNLEEMTYSIAGVYAIIEDKPIDFMSNHPASYKQIENNQTEWKRIEFYEREMANRGGFYYIKKENVAKIEKGIQDGDLIGITTSIPGIDCSHTGIAVRGDDGRIHLMHASLTKKKVIISDEPLADYLAGNSKQTGIIVYRPLEVKSK
;
A
#
# COMPACT_ATOMS: atom_id res chain seq x y z
N MET A 1 -88.99 27.01 -13.99
CA MET A 1 -87.51 27.21 -14.17
C MET A 1 -86.78 26.42 -13.10
N ARG A 2 -86.33 25.21 -13.42
CA ARG A 2 -85.55 24.38 -12.51
C ARG A 2 -84.25 23.99 -13.27
N LEU A 3 -83.11 24.46 -12.76
CA LEU A 3 -81.80 24.08 -13.25
C LEU A 3 -81.40 22.69 -12.65
N THR A 4 -81.22 21.76 -13.52
CA THR A 4 -80.68 20.42 -13.19
C THR A 4 -79.15 20.46 -13.18
N LYS A 5 -78.53 20.19 -12.05
CA LYS A 5 -77.07 20.02 -11.92
C LYS A 5 -76.68 18.60 -12.36
N VAL A 6 -75.83 18.49 -13.38
CA VAL A 6 -75.22 17.26 -13.78
C VAL A 6 -73.93 17.12 -12.95
N ILE A 7 -73.83 16.03 -12.19
CA ILE A 7 -72.60 15.65 -11.46
C ILE A 7 -71.82 14.66 -12.35
N ILE A 8 -70.67 15.07 -12.83
CA ILE A 8 -69.75 14.19 -13.53
C ILE A 8 -68.87 13.54 -12.48
N LEU A 9 -69.00 12.23 -12.31
CA LEU A 9 -68.19 11.41 -11.43
C LEU A 9 -66.95 10.96 -12.22
N SER A 10 -65.79 11.57 -11.92
CA SER A 10 -64.52 11.23 -12.50
C SER A 10 -63.89 10.11 -11.68
N VAL A 11 -63.83 8.88 -12.24
CA VAL A 11 -63.15 7.74 -11.64
C VAL A 11 -61.66 7.87 -11.95
N ILE A 12 -60.87 8.24 -10.97
CA ILE A 12 -59.40 8.21 -11.05
C ILE A 12 -58.95 6.80 -10.66
N THR A 13 -58.56 6.00 -11.64
CA THR A 13 -57.90 4.70 -11.43
C THR A 13 -56.44 4.95 -11.00
N LEU A 14 -56.15 4.74 -9.74
CA LEU A 14 -54.79 4.80 -9.18
C LEU A 14 -54.10 3.51 -9.55
N LEU A 15 -53.25 3.53 -10.57
CA LEU A 15 -52.26 2.47 -10.85
C LEU A 15 -51.14 2.57 -9.86
N LEU A 16 -51.15 1.77 -8.81
CA LEU A 16 -50.02 1.53 -7.92
C LEU A 16 -48.95 0.72 -8.70
N PHE A 17 -47.96 1.41 -9.25
CA PHE A 17 -46.70 0.79 -9.63
C PHE A 17 -45.96 0.38 -8.39
N SER A 18 -46.03 -0.88 -8.00
CA SER A 18 -45.17 -1.52 -7.05
C SER A 18 -43.74 -1.56 -7.64
N CYS A 19 -42.91 -0.59 -7.32
CA CYS A 19 -41.49 -0.61 -7.64
C CYS A 19 -40.79 -1.51 -6.61
N THR A 20 -40.77 -2.81 -6.86
CA THR A 20 -39.86 -3.72 -6.15
C THR A 20 -38.45 -3.42 -6.64
N SER A 21 -37.71 -2.60 -5.88
CA SER A 21 -36.28 -2.47 -6.08
C SER A 21 -35.63 -3.78 -5.65
N GLU A 22 -35.42 -4.68 -6.62
CA GLU A 22 -34.40 -5.72 -6.47
C GLU A 22 -33.07 -5.00 -6.33
N ALA A 23 -32.61 -4.89 -5.09
CA ALA A 23 -31.22 -4.54 -4.81
C ALA A 23 -30.34 -5.60 -5.50
N GLN A 24 -29.85 -5.28 -6.69
CA GLN A 24 -28.78 -6.05 -7.31
C GLN A 24 -27.62 -6.09 -6.31
N LYS A 25 -27.47 -7.22 -5.61
CA LYS A 25 -26.24 -7.56 -4.90
C LYS A 25 -25.12 -7.49 -5.95
N LYS A 26 -24.38 -6.37 -5.97
CA LYS A 26 -23.13 -6.28 -6.71
C LYS A 26 -22.25 -7.40 -6.17
N LYS A 27 -22.11 -8.47 -6.95
CA LYS A 27 -21.12 -9.51 -6.69
C LYS A 27 -19.77 -8.79 -6.63
N SER A 28 -19.04 -9.00 -5.55
CA SER A 28 -17.63 -8.60 -5.47
C SER A 28 -16.92 -9.12 -6.71
N PRO A 29 -16.04 -8.32 -7.33
CA PRO A 29 -15.31 -8.80 -8.51
C PRO A 29 -14.56 -10.08 -8.12
N PRO A 30 -14.50 -11.08 -9.02
CA PRO A 30 -13.83 -12.33 -8.71
C PRO A 30 -12.41 -12.06 -8.30
N VAL A 31 -11.97 -12.67 -7.18
CA VAL A 31 -10.56 -12.70 -6.78
C VAL A 31 -9.82 -13.38 -7.93
N VAL A 32 -9.06 -12.61 -8.67
CA VAL A 32 -8.23 -13.13 -9.74
C VAL A 32 -6.95 -13.62 -9.11
N ASN A 33 -6.89 -14.92 -8.82
CA ASN A 33 -5.62 -15.57 -8.52
C ASN A 33 -4.80 -15.57 -9.81
N LEU A 34 -3.65 -14.89 -9.78
CA LEU A 34 -2.65 -15.10 -10.82
C LEU A 34 -2.27 -16.58 -10.79
N PRO A 35 -2.08 -17.25 -11.93
CA PRO A 35 -1.62 -18.63 -11.94
C PRO A 35 -0.25 -18.67 -11.27
N VAL A 36 -0.21 -19.15 -10.04
CA VAL A 36 1.02 -19.50 -9.35
C VAL A 36 1.27 -20.95 -9.66
N ASP A 37 2.22 -21.22 -10.53
CA ASP A 37 2.70 -22.59 -10.73
C ASP A 37 3.34 -23.06 -9.42
N LYS A 38 2.81 -24.09 -8.81
CA LYS A 38 3.18 -24.53 -7.45
C LYS A 38 4.60 -25.09 -7.36
N ASP A 39 5.23 -25.32 -8.50
CA ASP A 39 6.56 -25.96 -8.61
C ASP A 39 7.66 -24.98 -9.05
N VAL A 40 7.37 -23.67 -9.17
CA VAL A 40 8.40 -22.69 -9.52
C VAL A 40 9.19 -22.32 -8.27
N SER A 41 10.44 -22.72 -8.23
CA SER A 41 11.46 -22.18 -7.33
C SER A 41 11.60 -20.68 -7.63
N TYR A 42 11.06 -19.82 -6.76
CA TYR A 42 11.13 -18.37 -6.92
C TYR A 42 12.59 -17.93 -6.82
N THR A 43 13.23 -17.76 -7.97
CA THR A 43 14.53 -17.10 -8.05
C THR A 43 14.32 -15.60 -7.86
N HIS A 44 15.05 -15.00 -6.92
CA HIS A 44 15.06 -13.56 -6.77
C HIS A 44 15.49 -12.91 -8.08
N VAL A 45 14.67 -12.01 -8.60
CA VAL A 45 15.00 -11.27 -9.80
C VAL A 45 15.99 -10.18 -9.44
N THR A 46 17.21 -10.32 -9.89
CA THR A 46 18.20 -9.26 -9.84
C THR A 46 18.13 -8.49 -11.15
N ILE A 47 17.76 -7.21 -11.09
CA ILE A 47 18.00 -6.33 -12.24
C ILE A 47 19.50 -6.06 -12.25
N ASP A 48 20.16 -6.38 -13.36
CA ASP A 48 21.59 -6.20 -13.51
C ASP A 48 21.96 -4.72 -13.29
N THR A 49 22.78 -4.46 -12.27
CA THR A 49 23.23 -3.12 -11.90
C THR A 49 24.32 -2.58 -12.82
N ALA A 50 24.96 -3.44 -13.61
CA ALA A 50 25.97 -3.04 -14.59
C ALA A 50 25.34 -2.39 -15.84
N ASP A 51 24.05 -2.55 -16.02
CA ASP A 51 23.30 -1.96 -17.11
C ASP A 51 22.30 -0.94 -16.54
N THR A 52 22.36 0.29 -17.03
CA THR A 52 21.43 1.38 -16.68
C THR A 52 19.99 1.11 -17.11
N ARG A 53 19.68 -0.07 -17.61
CA ARG A 53 18.35 -0.51 -17.99
C ARG A 53 17.56 -0.95 -16.75
N ASP A 54 16.66 -0.10 -16.32
CA ASP A 54 15.61 -0.44 -15.36
C ASP A 54 14.51 -1.27 -16.03
N SER A 55 14.89 -2.39 -16.64
CA SER A 55 13.96 -3.30 -17.30
C SER A 55 13.65 -4.51 -16.41
N LEU A 56 12.47 -5.04 -16.56
CA LEU A 56 12.08 -6.29 -15.92
C LEU A 56 12.71 -7.46 -16.63
N ASN A 57 12.97 -8.55 -15.91
CA ASN A 57 13.25 -9.81 -16.57
C ASN A 57 12.00 -10.36 -17.27
N GLU A 58 12.16 -11.38 -18.09
CA GLU A 58 11.10 -11.94 -18.94
C GLU A 58 9.86 -12.36 -18.13
N GLU A 59 10.03 -12.98 -16.97
CA GLU A 59 8.94 -13.42 -16.09
C GLU A 59 8.16 -12.23 -15.49
N ASN A 60 8.87 -11.26 -14.92
CA ASN A 60 8.23 -10.06 -14.34
C ASN A 60 7.63 -9.14 -15.42
N ASP A 61 8.22 -9.08 -16.61
CA ASP A 61 7.64 -8.34 -17.73
C ASP A 61 6.32 -8.96 -18.20
N ALA A 62 6.26 -10.30 -18.29
CA ALA A 62 5.02 -11.00 -18.60
C ALA A 62 3.93 -10.76 -17.54
N LEU A 63 4.29 -10.80 -16.25
CA LEU A 63 3.38 -10.50 -15.14
C LEU A 63 2.94 -9.03 -15.15
N PHE A 64 3.85 -8.11 -15.39
CA PHE A 64 3.55 -6.68 -15.54
C PHE A 64 2.49 -6.45 -16.61
N LYS A 65 2.67 -6.99 -17.81
CA LYS A 65 1.72 -6.88 -18.92
C LYS A 65 0.36 -7.50 -18.57
N LEU A 66 0.36 -8.67 -17.91
CA LEU A 66 -0.86 -9.33 -17.47
C LEU A 66 -1.63 -8.50 -16.42
N ILE A 67 -0.92 -7.90 -15.46
CA ILE A 67 -1.53 -7.04 -14.43
C ILE A 67 -2.13 -5.79 -15.07
N LEU A 68 -1.44 -5.16 -16.03
CA LEU A 68 -1.99 -4.03 -16.77
C LEU A 68 -3.25 -4.41 -17.53
N GLN A 69 -3.22 -5.49 -18.30
CA GLN A 69 -4.39 -5.99 -19.05
C GLN A 69 -5.59 -6.25 -18.13
N LYS A 70 -5.37 -6.87 -16.96
CA LYS A 70 -6.43 -7.11 -15.98
C LYS A 70 -6.94 -5.81 -15.35
N GLY A 71 -6.04 -4.85 -15.12
CA GLY A 71 -6.41 -3.53 -14.62
C GLY A 71 -7.31 -2.79 -15.60
N GLU A 72 -6.98 -2.78 -16.88
CA GLU A 72 -7.80 -2.19 -17.94
C GLU A 72 -9.17 -2.87 -18.04
N ALA A 73 -9.23 -4.20 -18.04
CA ALA A 73 -10.47 -4.96 -18.09
C ALA A 73 -11.41 -4.66 -16.90
N GLN A 74 -10.89 -4.17 -15.78
CA GLN A 74 -11.63 -3.78 -14.58
C GLN A 74 -11.78 -2.25 -14.43
N TYR A 75 -11.38 -1.47 -15.44
CA TYR A 75 -11.45 -0.01 -15.45
C TYR A 75 -10.67 0.66 -14.28
N ILE A 76 -9.67 -0.04 -13.70
CA ILE A 76 -8.88 0.47 -12.57
C ILE A 76 -8.17 1.80 -12.92
N PRO A 77 -7.58 2.00 -14.11
CA PRO A 77 -6.90 3.26 -14.45
C PRO A 77 -7.78 4.51 -14.35
N SER A 78 -9.09 4.37 -14.52
CA SER A 78 -10.05 5.49 -14.47
C SER A 78 -10.45 5.92 -13.04
N LEU A 79 -10.07 5.13 -12.03
CA LEU A 79 -10.42 5.39 -10.63
C LEU A 79 -9.52 6.47 -10.02
N GLU A 80 -9.94 7.03 -8.88
CA GLU A 80 -9.10 7.85 -8.01
C GLU A 80 -7.92 7.05 -7.44
N ILE A 81 -6.83 7.72 -7.09
CA ILE A 81 -5.56 7.08 -6.70
C ILE A 81 -5.72 6.01 -5.62
N GLY A 82 -6.46 6.28 -4.54
CA GLY A 82 -6.67 5.31 -3.46
C GLY A 82 -7.37 4.05 -3.94
N LYS A 83 -8.44 4.20 -4.75
CA LYS A 83 -9.16 3.07 -5.36
C LYS A 83 -8.30 2.32 -6.39
N ARG A 84 -7.41 3.03 -7.12
CA ARG A 84 -6.44 2.37 -8.00
C ARG A 84 -5.45 1.52 -7.21
N VAL A 85 -4.92 2.04 -6.09
CA VAL A 85 -4.02 1.30 -5.19
C VAL A 85 -4.70 0.03 -4.70
N VAL A 86 -5.95 0.13 -4.22
CA VAL A 86 -6.75 -1.05 -3.82
C VAL A 86 -6.99 -1.99 -4.99
N GLY A 87 -7.31 -1.46 -6.16
CA GLY A 87 -7.56 -2.26 -7.36
C GLY A 87 -6.35 -3.10 -7.75
N TYR A 88 -5.19 -2.48 -7.89
CA TYR A 88 -3.94 -3.20 -8.19
C TYR A 88 -3.50 -4.11 -7.05
N GLY A 89 -3.66 -3.70 -5.79
CA GLY A 89 -3.42 -4.57 -4.64
C GLY A 89 -4.27 -5.84 -4.67
N LYS A 90 -5.54 -5.74 -5.08
CA LYS A 90 -6.44 -6.90 -5.25
C LYS A 90 -6.00 -7.84 -6.38
N LEU A 91 -5.37 -7.33 -7.44
CA LEU A 91 -4.80 -8.17 -8.49
C LEU A 91 -3.58 -8.99 -8.01
N LEU A 92 -2.96 -8.57 -6.91
CA LEU A 92 -1.83 -9.27 -6.28
C LEU A 92 -2.25 -10.22 -5.15
N LEU A 93 -3.55 -10.35 -4.83
CA LEU A 93 -4.02 -11.26 -3.79
C LEU A 93 -3.65 -12.71 -4.11
N GLY A 94 -3.26 -13.46 -3.07
CA GLY A 94 -2.88 -14.86 -3.18
C GLY A 94 -1.41 -15.09 -3.53
N ASN A 95 -0.66 -14.08 -4.01
CA ASN A 95 0.77 -14.21 -4.21
C ASN A 95 1.48 -14.57 -2.90
N PRO A 96 2.55 -15.41 -2.94
CA PRO A 96 3.23 -15.87 -1.75
C PRO A 96 3.91 -14.73 -0.99
N TYR A 97 3.97 -14.88 0.34
CA TYR A 97 4.87 -14.09 1.18
C TYR A 97 6.31 -14.58 0.99
N VAL A 98 7.20 -13.67 0.63
CA VAL A 98 8.63 -13.94 0.48
C VAL A 98 9.40 -12.90 1.30
N ASP A 99 10.20 -13.38 2.27
CA ASP A 99 11.00 -12.51 3.13
C ASP A 99 12.25 -11.98 2.40
N LYS A 100 12.70 -10.78 2.77
CA LYS A 100 13.96 -10.19 2.31
C LYS A 100 14.08 -10.07 0.79
N THR A 101 12.99 -9.80 0.12
CA THR A 101 12.94 -9.72 -1.36
C THR A 101 13.89 -8.68 -1.96
N LEU A 102 14.32 -7.69 -1.17
CA LEU A 102 15.24 -6.63 -1.59
C LEU A 102 16.71 -6.88 -1.23
N GLU A 103 17.01 -7.94 -0.47
CA GLU A 103 18.37 -8.24 0.03
C GLU A 103 19.14 -9.18 -0.91
N VAL A 104 19.07 -8.90 -2.22
CA VAL A 104 19.59 -9.82 -3.24
C VAL A 104 21.11 -9.75 -3.46
N ASN A 105 21.72 -8.58 -3.22
CA ASN A 105 23.15 -8.38 -3.43
C ASN A 105 23.80 -7.81 -2.17
N PRO A 106 24.74 -8.53 -1.54
CA PRO A 106 25.41 -8.06 -0.32
C PRO A 106 26.40 -6.91 -0.54
N ASN A 107 26.83 -6.67 -1.78
CA ASN A 107 27.90 -5.73 -2.09
C ASN A 107 27.42 -4.43 -2.77
N SER A 108 26.20 -4.42 -3.27
CA SER A 108 25.66 -3.25 -3.97
C SER A 108 24.15 -3.17 -3.83
N GLU A 109 23.61 -1.97 -3.91
CA GLU A 109 22.15 -1.75 -4.01
C GLU A 109 21.74 -1.75 -5.47
N SER A 110 20.61 -2.34 -5.74
CA SER A 110 19.98 -2.35 -7.06
C SER A 110 18.46 -2.19 -6.94
N LEU A 111 17.84 -1.67 -7.99
CA LEU A 111 16.39 -1.65 -8.06
C LEU A 111 15.87 -3.06 -8.31
N VAL A 112 15.47 -3.73 -7.24
CA VAL A 112 14.83 -5.04 -7.34
C VAL A 112 13.35 -4.87 -7.63
N CYS A 113 12.86 -5.56 -8.65
CA CYS A 113 11.44 -5.71 -8.92
C CYS A 113 11.08 -7.20 -8.96
N ASN A 114 10.16 -7.62 -8.10
CA ASN A 114 9.66 -8.98 -8.07
C ASN A 114 8.12 -8.93 -7.98
N LEU A 115 7.46 -9.50 -8.99
CA LEU A 115 6.00 -9.60 -9.07
C LEU A 115 5.48 -11.01 -8.74
N THR A 116 6.35 -11.94 -8.39
CA THR A 116 6.01 -13.34 -8.08
C THR A 116 5.80 -13.59 -6.59
N GLY A 117 6.27 -12.68 -5.71
CA GLY A 117 6.11 -12.80 -4.27
C GLY A 117 6.54 -11.53 -3.55
N PHE A 118 5.99 -11.30 -2.36
CA PHE A 118 6.09 -10.03 -1.66
C PHE A 118 6.33 -10.21 -0.16
N ASP A 119 7.10 -9.31 0.43
CA ASP A 119 6.99 -8.95 1.83
C ASP A 119 5.97 -7.80 2.01
N CYS A 120 5.78 -7.34 3.25
CA CYS A 120 4.78 -6.32 3.53
C CYS A 120 5.08 -4.96 2.86
N VAL A 121 6.36 -4.61 2.69
CA VAL A 121 6.76 -3.36 2.06
C VAL A 121 6.64 -3.45 0.55
N THR A 122 7.24 -4.47 -0.04
CA THR A 122 7.21 -4.65 -1.50
C THR A 122 5.81 -4.86 -2.04
N PHE A 123 4.89 -5.43 -1.24
CA PHE A 123 3.49 -5.53 -1.63
C PHE A 123 2.84 -4.15 -1.87
N PHE A 124 2.86 -3.28 -0.85
CA PHE A 124 2.20 -1.98 -1.01
C PHE A 124 2.92 -1.08 -2.01
N GLU A 125 4.25 -1.15 -2.08
CA GLU A 125 5.04 -0.41 -3.08
C GLU A 125 4.62 -0.76 -4.51
N ASN A 126 4.53 -2.06 -4.82
CA ASN A 126 4.15 -2.50 -6.17
C ASN A 126 2.71 -2.11 -6.50
N ALA A 127 1.75 -2.30 -5.60
CA ALA A 127 0.36 -1.87 -5.80
C ALA A 127 0.26 -0.36 -6.08
N TRP A 128 1.00 0.44 -5.31
CA TRP A 128 1.04 1.89 -5.47
C TRP A 128 1.81 2.31 -6.74
N ALA A 129 2.93 1.65 -7.06
CA ALA A 129 3.66 1.92 -8.30
C ALA A 129 2.79 1.65 -9.54
N PHE A 130 2.04 0.54 -9.59
CA PHE A 130 1.07 0.30 -10.66
C PHE A 130 0.02 1.41 -10.77
N ALA A 131 -0.57 1.80 -9.63
CA ALA A 131 -1.59 2.86 -9.58
C ALA A 131 -1.08 4.21 -10.11
N ARG A 132 0.20 4.51 -9.88
CA ARG A 132 0.87 5.70 -10.40
C ARG A 132 1.20 5.57 -11.89
N THR A 133 1.77 4.45 -12.28
CA THR A 133 2.23 4.18 -13.65
C THR A 133 1.12 4.36 -14.67
N VAL A 134 -0.04 3.75 -14.45
CA VAL A 134 -1.17 3.82 -15.39
C VAL A 134 -1.80 5.22 -15.49
N LYS A 135 -1.54 6.09 -14.53
CA LYS A 135 -1.99 7.48 -14.57
C LYS A 135 -0.95 8.42 -15.17
N ALA A 136 0.32 8.17 -14.85
CA ALA A 136 1.42 9.01 -15.34
C ALA A 136 1.69 8.80 -16.83
N TYR A 137 1.50 7.56 -17.32
CA TYR A 137 1.87 7.17 -18.69
C TYR A 137 0.66 6.60 -19.44
N PRO A 138 0.29 7.19 -20.60
CA PRO A 138 -0.88 6.73 -21.38
C PRO A 138 -0.75 5.30 -21.92
N THR A 139 0.48 4.89 -22.27
CA THR A 139 0.83 3.51 -22.74
C THR A 139 2.03 3.03 -21.97
N PRO A 140 1.82 2.59 -20.71
CA PRO A 140 2.93 2.28 -19.83
C PRO A 140 3.71 1.04 -20.28
N VAL A 141 5.03 1.14 -20.18
CA VAL A 141 5.96 0.03 -20.37
C VAL A 141 6.67 -0.29 -19.06
N ASP A 142 7.41 -1.39 -19.02
CA ASP A 142 8.14 -1.87 -17.83
C ASP A 142 9.08 -0.81 -17.23
N LYS A 143 9.77 -0.04 -18.06
CA LYS A 143 10.62 1.08 -17.63
C LYS A 143 9.85 2.19 -16.89
N ASP A 144 8.62 2.44 -17.26
CA ASP A 144 7.78 3.45 -16.58
C ASP A 144 7.42 2.97 -15.17
N PHE A 145 7.08 1.68 -15.04
CA PHE A 145 6.79 1.06 -13.77
C PHE A 145 8.01 1.04 -12.84
N THR A 146 9.18 0.63 -13.33
CA THR A 146 10.42 0.63 -12.55
C THR A 146 10.85 2.06 -12.17
N THR A 147 10.56 3.05 -13.01
CA THR A 147 10.78 4.47 -12.70
C THR A 147 9.90 4.94 -11.53
N GLU A 148 8.60 4.59 -11.53
CA GLU A 148 7.72 4.91 -10.42
C GLU A 148 8.14 4.16 -9.14
N LEU A 149 8.49 2.88 -9.24
CA LEU A 149 8.96 2.08 -8.10
C LEU A 149 10.25 2.67 -7.48
N ARG A 150 11.23 3.06 -8.31
CA ARG A 150 12.45 3.77 -7.85
C ARG A 150 12.08 5.08 -7.16
N THR A 151 11.18 5.85 -7.75
CA THR A 151 10.70 7.10 -7.20
C THR A 151 10.15 6.93 -5.79
N LEU A 152 9.45 5.85 -5.51
CA LEU A 152 8.85 5.58 -4.21
C LEU A 152 9.84 5.02 -3.17
N ARG A 153 10.68 4.08 -3.58
CA ARG A 153 11.55 3.28 -2.70
C ARG A 153 12.79 4.00 -2.20
N TYR A 154 13.31 4.92 -3.01
CA TYR A 154 14.60 5.55 -2.70
C TYR A 154 14.43 7.01 -2.26
N ARG A 155 15.31 7.43 -1.37
CA ARG A 155 15.40 8.80 -0.87
C ARG A 155 15.54 9.78 -2.03
N ASP A 156 14.67 10.77 -2.04
CA ASP A 156 14.55 11.76 -3.12
C ASP A 156 14.39 11.14 -4.54
N GLY A 157 13.92 9.89 -4.61
CA GLY A 157 13.71 9.13 -5.83
C GLY A 157 15.01 8.67 -6.52
N LYS A 158 16.14 8.69 -5.80
CA LYS A 158 17.46 8.39 -6.36
C LYS A 158 18.06 7.16 -5.71
N LEU A 159 18.40 6.16 -6.54
CA LEU A 159 19.21 5.04 -6.12
C LEU A 159 20.67 5.48 -6.04
N ASP A 160 21.23 5.51 -4.84
CA ASP A 160 22.61 5.92 -4.54
C ASP A 160 23.14 5.10 -3.36
N GLY A 161 23.42 3.82 -3.58
CA GLY A 161 23.84 2.87 -2.58
C GLY A 161 22.73 2.43 -1.62
N TYR A 162 23.06 1.50 -0.72
CA TYR A 162 22.13 0.84 0.19
C TYR A 162 21.38 1.81 1.10
N ALA A 163 22.08 2.79 1.68
CA ALA A 163 21.48 3.78 2.59
C ALA A 163 20.48 4.73 1.90
N SER A 164 20.48 4.82 0.57
CA SER A 164 19.47 5.61 -0.15
C SER A 164 18.10 4.97 -0.14
N ARG A 165 18.01 3.66 0.06
CA ARG A 165 16.73 2.95 0.22
C ARG A 165 16.06 3.40 1.52
N LEU A 166 14.75 3.60 1.48
CA LEU A 166 13.97 4.03 2.63
C LEU A 166 13.62 2.81 3.50
N HIS A 167 14.49 2.51 4.47
CA HIS A 167 14.44 1.28 5.28
C HIS A 167 13.38 1.30 6.38
N TYR A 168 13.12 2.48 6.95
CA TYR A 168 12.13 2.67 8.02
C TYR A 168 10.83 3.19 7.45
N THR A 169 9.70 2.68 7.91
CA THR A 169 8.37 3.03 7.38
C THR A 169 8.04 4.50 7.58
N THR A 170 8.37 5.06 8.74
CA THR A 170 8.14 6.49 9.02
C THR A 170 9.00 7.38 8.12
N ASP A 171 10.22 6.98 7.83
CA ASP A 171 11.10 7.70 6.90
C ASP A 171 10.63 7.55 5.45
N TYR A 172 10.17 6.35 5.08
CA TYR A 172 9.58 6.08 3.78
C TYR A 172 8.37 7.00 3.51
N PHE A 173 7.46 7.07 4.46
CA PHE A 173 6.27 7.90 4.35
C PHE A 173 6.61 9.39 4.38
N TYR A 174 7.48 9.81 5.30
CA TYR A 174 7.93 11.21 5.40
C TYR A 174 8.60 11.70 4.10
N ASN A 175 9.54 10.92 3.56
CA ASN A 175 10.24 11.30 2.33
C ASN A 175 9.28 11.40 1.14
N ASN A 176 8.34 10.46 1.02
CA ASN A 176 7.31 10.50 -0.01
C ASN A 176 6.33 11.66 0.20
N ALA A 177 5.96 11.99 1.43
CA ALA A 177 5.12 13.15 1.73
C ALA A 177 5.83 14.47 1.40
N LYS A 178 7.10 14.63 1.78
CA LYS A 178 7.92 15.79 1.42
C LYS A 178 7.98 16.04 -0.09
N ARG A 179 7.90 14.98 -0.90
CA ARG A 179 7.92 15.05 -2.37
C ARG A 179 6.53 15.19 -3.00
N GLY A 180 5.46 15.25 -2.20
CA GLY A 180 4.09 15.37 -2.68
C GLY A 180 3.53 14.06 -3.27
N ASN A 181 4.09 12.91 -2.92
CA ASN A 181 3.55 11.59 -3.29
C ASN A 181 2.51 11.09 -2.28
N LEU A 182 2.63 11.52 -1.02
CA LEU A 182 1.75 11.18 0.11
C LEU A 182 1.30 12.43 0.85
N GLU A 183 0.19 12.31 1.58
CA GLU A 183 -0.25 13.24 2.60
C GLU A 183 -0.28 12.55 3.96
N GLU A 184 0.26 13.21 5.00
CA GLU A 184 0.17 12.73 6.38
C GLU A 184 -1.27 12.89 6.88
N MET A 185 -1.93 11.79 7.21
CA MET A 185 -3.34 11.78 7.59
C MET A 185 -3.57 11.45 9.07
N THR A 186 -2.56 10.95 9.78
CA THR A 186 -2.70 10.44 11.15
C THR A 186 -3.29 11.51 12.07
N TYR A 187 -2.71 12.72 12.05
CA TYR A 187 -3.19 13.82 12.89
C TYR A 187 -4.59 14.30 12.48
N SER A 188 -4.83 14.50 11.19
CA SER A 188 -6.10 15.03 10.68
C SER A 188 -7.27 14.07 10.92
N ILE A 189 -7.04 12.76 10.83
CA ILE A 189 -8.05 11.72 11.08
C ILE A 189 -8.32 11.56 12.59
N ALA A 190 -7.26 11.55 13.39
CA ALA A 190 -7.35 11.16 14.79
C ALA A 190 -7.67 12.31 15.73
N GLY A 191 -7.33 13.56 15.38
CA GLY A 191 -7.53 14.71 16.24
C GLY A 191 -6.92 14.47 17.63
N VAL A 192 -7.76 14.48 18.66
CA VAL A 192 -7.34 14.30 20.06
C VAL A 192 -6.74 12.91 20.37
N TYR A 193 -6.92 11.93 19.51
CA TYR A 193 -6.34 10.60 19.65
C TYR A 193 -4.96 10.45 18.99
N ALA A 194 -4.52 11.46 18.21
CA ALA A 194 -3.16 11.51 17.70
C ALA A 194 -2.19 11.87 18.81
N ILE A 195 -1.16 11.07 18.99
CA ILE A 195 -0.08 11.34 19.95
C ILE A 195 1.25 11.25 19.24
N ILE A 196 2.25 11.97 19.76
CA ILE A 196 3.61 11.92 19.23
C ILE A 196 4.35 10.76 19.88
N GLU A 197 4.95 9.90 19.04
CA GLU A 197 5.95 8.91 19.45
C GLU A 197 7.34 9.50 19.19
N ASP A 198 8.08 9.74 20.24
CA ASP A 198 9.45 10.24 20.19
C ASP A 198 10.38 9.20 20.83
N LYS A 199 10.59 8.10 20.10
CA LYS A 199 11.50 7.03 20.50
C LYS A 199 12.68 6.95 19.53
N PRO A 200 13.85 6.46 19.98
CA PRO A 200 14.96 6.18 19.07
C PRO A 200 14.54 5.20 17.96
N ILE A 201 14.92 5.53 16.73
CA ILE A 201 14.77 4.66 15.56
C ILE A 201 16.19 4.48 15.02
N ASP A 202 16.86 3.42 15.48
CA ASP A 202 18.30 3.24 15.32
C ASP A 202 18.72 1.77 15.27
N PHE A 203 17.77 0.91 14.86
CA PHE A 203 17.99 -0.53 14.87
C PHE A 203 19.13 -0.95 13.94
N MET A 204 19.20 -0.39 12.73
CA MET A 204 20.16 -0.82 11.72
C MET A 204 21.60 -0.45 12.11
N SER A 205 21.85 0.78 12.57
CA SER A 205 23.18 1.22 13.00
C SER A 205 23.67 0.49 14.24
N ASN A 206 22.75 0.10 15.15
CA ASN A 206 23.07 -0.68 16.35
C ASN A 206 23.22 -2.18 16.09
N HIS A 207 22.74 -2.71 14.93
CA HIS A 207 22.79 -4.12 14.59
C HIS A 207 23.36 -4.37 13.17
N PRO A 208 24.54 -3.82 12.83
CA PRO A 208 25.09 -3.90 11.47
C PRO A 208 25.31 -5.34 11.00
N ALA A 209 25.62 -6.28 11.89
CA ALA A 209 25.78 -7.71 11.57
C ALA A 209 24.49 -8.37 11.06
N SER A 210 23.32 -7.74 11.22
CA SER A 210 22.05 -8.23 10.65
C SER A 210 21.87 -7.89 9.17
N TYR A 211 22.73 -7.03 8.62
CA TYR A 211 22.61 -6.46 7.26
C TYR A 211 23.94 -6.56 6.52
N LYS A 212 24.03 -7.52 5.59
CA LYS A 212 25.27 -7.80 4.83
C LYS A 212 25.83 -6.58 4.10
N GLN A 213 24.95 -5.67 3.67
CA GLN A 213 25.31 -4.46 2.92
C GLN A 213 26.04 -3.41 3.77
N ILE A 214 25.90 -3.46 5.10
CA ILE A 214 26.55 -2.52 6.02
C ILE A 214 27.50 -3.18 7.01
N GLU A 215 27.42 -4.50 7.21
CA GLU A 215 28.24 -5.26 8.16
C GLU A 215 29.74 -4.96 8.00
N ASN A 216 30.24 -4.95 6.76
CA ASN A 216 31.63 -4.70 6.42
C ASN A 216 31.82 -3.45 5.54
N ASN A 217 30.80 -2.59 5.44
CA ASN A 217 30.82 -1.37 4.64
C ASN A 217 30.60 -0.14 5.53
N GLN A 218 31.72 0.38 6.05
CA GLN A 218 31.72 1.53 6.95
C GLN A 218 31.09 2.79 6.32
N THR A 219 31.17 2.95 5.01
CA THR A 219 30.58 4.10 4.31
C THR A 219 29.07 4.03 4.34
N GLU A 220 28.48 2.90 3.94
CA GLU A 220 27.04 2.71 3.96
C GLU A 220 26.50 2.71 5.42
N TRP A 221 27.24 2.09 6.38
CA TRP A 221 26.85 2.12 7.78
C TRP A 221 26.76 3.56 8.33
N LYS A 222 27.76 4.43 8.05
CA LYS A 222 27.72 5.84 8.46
C LYS A 222 26.58 6.62 7.82
N ARG A 223 26.21 6.29 6.60
CA ARG A 223 25.05 6.90 5.93
C ARG A 223 23.73 6.48 6.57
N ILE A 224 23.59 5.20 6.97
CA ILE A 224 22.43 4.73 7.74
C ILE A 224 22.35 5.50 9.07
N GLU A 225 23.44 5.52 9.86
CA GLU A 225 23.52 6.26 11.12
C GLU A 225 23.17 7.76 10.95
N PHE A 226 23.62 8.36 9.87
CA PHE A 226 23.26 9.74 9.53
C PHE A 226 21.76 9.91 9.34
N TYR A 227 21.10 9.03 8.57
CA TYR A 227 19.66 9.12 8.33
C TYR A 227 18.83 8.82 9.59
N GLU A 228 19.26 7.90 10.42
CA GLU A 228 18.62 7.64 11.72
C GLU A 228 18.68 8.88 12.63
N ARG A 229 19.80 9.60 12.66
CA ARG A 229 19.90 10.89 13.36
C ARG A 229 19.00 11.97 12.76
N GLU A 230 18.91 12.05 11.43
CA GLU A 230 17.98 12.96 10.76
C GLU A 230 16.51 12.65 11.10
N MET A 231 16.17 11.37 11.27
CA MET A 231 14.85 10.97 11.74
C MET A 231 14.59 11.42 13.18
N ALA A 232 15.55 11.22 14.08
CA ALA A 232 15.47 11.68 15.47
C ALA A 232 15.33 13.21 15.57
N ASN A 233 16.02 13.97 14.72
CA ASN A 233 15.93 15.43 14.67
C ASN A 233 14.55 15.97 14.25
N ARG A 234 13.66 15.13 13.73
CA ARG A 234 12.27 15.52 13.37
C ARG A 234 11.35 15.67 14.58
N GLY A 235 11.76 15.21 15.77
CA GLY A 235 10.96 15.30 17.00
C GLY A 235 9.81 14.31 17.06
N GLY A 236 10.00 13.10 16.49
CA GLY A 236 9.03 12.03 16.49
C GLY A 236 8.02 12.06 15.34
N PHE A 237 6.98 11.28 15.47
CA PHE A 237 5.90 11.15 14.47
C PHE A 237 4.53 10.94 15.16
N TYR A 238 3.48 11.42 14.54
CA TYR A 238 2.11 11.15 15.03
C TYR A 238 1.76 9.70 14.81
N TYR A 239 1.12 9.07 15.82
CA TYR A 239 0.49 7.77 15.67
C TYR A 239 -0.81 7.69 16.47
N ILE A 240 -1.64 6.70 16.16
CA ILE A 240 -2.91 6.42 16.81
C ILE A 240 -2.76 5.12 17.58
N LYS A 241 -2.94 5.15 18.90
CA LYS A 241 -2.90 3.92 19.71
C LYS A 241 -3.96 2.93 19.23
N LYS A 242 -3.63 1.63 19.26
CA LYS A 242 -4.49 0.56 18.75
C LYS A 242 -5.89 0.55 19.36
N GLU A 243 -6.04 0.91 20.65
CA GLU A 243 -7.34 1.01 21.32
C GLU A 243 -8.24 2.16 20.82
N ASN A 244 -7.69 3.06 20.04
CA ASN A 244 -8.43 4.19 19.45
C ASN A 244 -8.75 4.00 17.96
N VAL A 245 -8.17 2.99 17.30
CA VAL A 245 -8.30 2.81 15.84
C VAL A 245 -9.76 2.64 15.43
N ALA A 246 -10.55 1.84 16.13
CA ALA A 246 -11.97 1.68 15.84
C ALA A 246 -12.78 3.00 15.91
N LYS A 247 -12.34 3.96 16.73
CA LYS A 247 -13.02 5.25 16.91
C LYS A 247 -12.83 6.20 15.73
N ILE A 248 -11.70 6.03 15.02
CA ILE A 248 -11.27 6.96 13.96
C ILE A 248 -11.36 6.35 12.55
N GLU A 249 -11.67 5.07 12.41
CA GLU A 249 -11.64 4.37 11.13
C GLU A 249 -12.56 4.95 10.05
N LYS A 250 -13.56 5.79 10.43
CA LYS A 250 -14.39 6.54 9.47
C LYS A 250 -13.58 7.54 8.63
N GLY A 251 -12.47 8.05 9.17
CA GLY A 251 -11.56 8.96 8.46
C GLY A 251 -10.58 8.26 7.54
N ILE A 252 -10.34 6.96 7.76
CA ILE A 252 -9.48 6.14 6.90
C ILE A 252 -10.22 5.82 5.61
N GLN A 253 -9.55 5.97 4.47
CA GLN A 253 -10.09 5.71 3.13
C GLN A 253 -9.45 4.50 2.49
N ASP A 254 -10.14 3.94 1.50
CA ASP A 254 -9.58 2.93 0.61
C ASP A 254 -8.28 3.42 -0.03
N GLY A 255 -7.21 2.62 0.09
CA GLY A 255 -5.90 2.94 -0.46
C GLY A 255 -4.99 3.75 0.45
N ASP A 256 -5.44 4.18 1.64
CA ASP A 256 -4.54 4.75 2.65
C ASP A 256 -3.47 3.71 3.01
N LEU A 257 -2.22 4.13 3.06
CA LEU A 257 -1.09 3.30 3.47
C LEU A 257 -1.01 3.30 5.00
N ILE A 258 -0.96 2.11 5.57
CA ILE A 258 -0.92 1.89 7.01
C ILE A 258 0.46 1.40 7.41
N GLY A 259 1.12 2.13 8.30
CA GLY A 259 2.27 1.62 9.05
C GLY A 259 1.80 1.19 10.44
N ILE A 260 2.12 -0.04 10.85
CA ILE A 260 1.77 -0.58 12.17
C ILE A 260 2.95 -0.36 13.10
N THR A 261 2.80 0.57 14.05
CA THR A 261 3.83 0.92 15.01
C THR A 261 4.09 -0.19 16.03
N THR A 262 5.30 -0.22 16.59
CA THR A 262 5.72 -1.33 17.46
C THR A 262 6.45 -0.86 18.71
N SER A 263 6.38 -1.67 19.77
CA SER A 263 7.18 -1.48 20.99
C SER A 263 8.60 -2.06 20.90
N ILE A 264 9.00 -2.63 19.76
CA ILE A 264 10.35 -3.17 19.59
C ILE A 264 11.35 -2.01 19.59
N PRO A 265 12.39 -2.04 20.46
CA PRO A 265 13.38 -0.98 20.52
C PRO A 265 14.08 -0.76 19.16
N GLY A 266 14.32 0.49 18.80
CA GLY A 266 15.00 0.89 17.57
C GLY A 266 14.18 0.74 16.28
N ILE A 267 12.97 0.18 16.33
CA ILE A 267 12.09 -0.03 15.17
C ILE A 267 10.84 0.85 15.28
N ASP A 268 10.49 1.53 14.22
CA ASP A 268 9.29 2.38 14.11
C ASP A 268 8.01 1.56 13.87
N CYS A 269 7.97 0.82 12.79
CA CYS A 269 6.85 -0.04 12.40
C CYS A 269 7.32 -1.48 12.20
N SER A 270 6.52 -2.43 12.66
CA SER A 270 6.79 -3.87 12.48
C SER A 270 6.06 -4.46 11.29
N HIS A 271 5.14 -3.72 10.67
CA HIS A 271 4.35 -4.18 9.55
C HIS A 271 3.72 -3.02 8.79
N THR A 272 3.31 -3.28 7.54
CA THR A 272 2.65 -2.31 6.67
C THR A 272 1.56 -2.97 5.83
N GLY A 273 0.66 -2.17 5.29
CA GLY A 273 -0.36 -2.61 4.37
C GLY A 273 -1.19 -1.45 3.81
N ILE A 274 -2.25 -1.80 3.13
CA ILE A 274 -3.19 -0.89 2.49
C ILE A 274 -4.55 -1.02 3.16
N ALA A 275 -5.16 0.10 3.52
CA ALA A 275 -6.51 0.13 4.09
C ALA A 275 -7.55 -0.21 3.01
N VAL A 276 -8.47 -1.10 3.35
CA VAL A 276 -9.60 -1.48 2.49
C VAL A 276 -10.88 -1.51 3.33
N ARG A 277 -11.91 -0.83 2.88
CA ARG A 277 -13.22 -0.92 3.53
C ARG A 277 -13.93 -2.19 3.12
N GLY A 278 -14.25 -3.01 4.11
CA GLY A 278 -14.99 -4.26 3.94
C GLY A 278 -16.49 -4.04 3.71
N ASP A 279 -17.20 -5.12 3.36
CA ASP A 279 -18.66 -5.12 3.21
C ASP A 279 -19.40 -4.88 4.53
N ASP A 280 -18.74 -5.11 5.66
CA ASP A 280 -19.18 -4.78 7.02
C ASP A 280 -19.07 -3.26 7.35
N GLY A 281 -18.51 -2.47 6.43
CA GLY A 281 -18.27 -1.04 6.60
C GLY A 281 -17.04 -0.70 7.45
N ARG A 282 -16.32 -1.70 7.96
CA ARG A 282 -15.09 -1.56 8.75
C ARG A 282 -13.85 -1.47 7.85
N ILE A 283 -12.77 -0.99 8.40
CA ILE A 283 -11.46 -1.00 7.72
C ILE A 283 -10.73 -2.31 7.98
N HIS A 284 -10.33 -2.96 6.92
CA HIS A 284 -9.49 -4.16 6.91
C HIS A 284 -8.10 -3.84 6.37
N LEU A 285 -7.12 -4.69 6.66
CA LEU A 285 -5.75 -4.56 6.19
C LEU A 285 -5.50 -5.49 5.00
N MET A 286 -5.17 -4.92 3.84
CA MET A 286 -4.65 -5.69 2.71
C MET A 286 -3.13 -5.68 2.79
N HIS A 287 -2.51 -6.86 2.94
CA HIS A 287 -1.08 -6.98 3.22
C HIS A 287 -0.49 -8.33 2.81
N ALA A 288 0.83 -8.40 2.63
CA ALA A 288 1.51 -9.68 2.57
C ALA A 288 1.66 -10.24 3.99
N SER A 289 0.91 -11.31 4.28
CA SER A 289 0.82 -11.90 5.62
C SER A 289 1.88 -12.96 5.84
N LEU A 290 2.79 -12.74 6.78
CA LEU A 290 3.78 -13.75 7.20
C LEU A 290 3.10 -15.01 7.77
N THR A 291 2.01 -14.85 8.51
CA THR A 291 1.26 -15.96 9.12
C THR A 291 0.49 -16.78 8.09
N LYS A 292 -0.22 -16.11 7.17
CA LYS A 292 -1.01 -16.79 6.12
C LYS A 292 -0.15 -17.14 4.90
N LYS A 293 1.14 -16.76 4.88
CA LYS A 293 2.13 -17.03 3.81
C LYS A 293 1.76 -16.49 2.43
N LYS A 294 0.91 -15.48 2.36
CA LYS A 294 0.45 -14.88 1.10
C LYS A 294 -0.12 -13.48 1.30
N VAL A 295 -0.32 -12.78 0.19
CA VAL A 295 -1.07 -11.51 0.18
C VAL A 295 -2.54 -11.79 0.42
N ILE A 296 -3.13 -11.10 1.39
CA ILE A 296 -4.53 -11.21 1.80
C ILE A 296 -5.14 -9.85 2.13
N ILE A 297 -6.46 -9.81 2.21
CA ILE A 297 -7.19 -8.84 3.04
C ILE A 297 -7.48 -9.56 4.36
N SER A 298 -7.21 -8.93 5.50
CA SER A 298 -7.45 -9.55 6.81
C SER A 298 -8.94 -9.95 6.97
N ASP A 299 -9.17 -11.11 7.58
CA ASP A 299 -10.54 -11.58 7.85
C ASP A 299 -11.22 -10.65 8.88
N GLU A 300 -10.47 -10.21 9.89
CA GLU A 300 -10.88 -9.27 10.93
C GLU A 300 -10.61 -7.82 10.53
N PRO A 301 -11.41 -6.85 11.04
CA PRO A 301 -11.14 -5.43 10.91
C PRO A 301 -9.77 -5.04 11.48
N LEU A 302 -9.16 -3.98 10.96
CA LEU A 302 -7.81 -3.51 11.36
C LEU A 302 -7.67 -3.33 12.87
N ALA A 303 -8.67 -2.75 13.54
CA ALA A 303 -8.63 -2.57 15.00
C ALA A 303 -8.53 -3.89 15.75
N ASP A 304 -9.23 -4.92 15.29
CA ASP A 304 -9.25 -6.25 15.89
C ASP A 304 -7.96 -7.02 15.54
N TYR A 305 -7.45 -6.87 14.32
CA TYR A 305 -6.13 -7.37 13.90
C TYR A 305 -5.02 -6.87 14.83
N LEU A 306 -5.01 -5.58 15.15
CA LEU A 306 -4.01 -4.98 16.05
C LEU A 306 -4.12 -5.50 17.50
N ALA A 307 -5.33 -5.80 17.96
CA ALA A 307 -5.56 -6.33 19.31
C ALA A 307 -4.90 -7.70 19.50
N GLY A 308 -4.77 -8.49 18.43
CA GLY A 308 -4.17 -9.83 18.45
C GLY A 308 -2.66 -9.87 18.68
N ASN A 309 -1.95 -8.72 18.65
CA ASN A 309 -0.50 -8.67 18.81
C ASN A 309 -0.09 -7.62 19.87
N SER A 310 0.51 -8.10 20.97
CA SER A 310 0.93 -7.23 22.08
C SER A 310 2.08 -6.28 21.75
N LYS A 311 2.92 -6.62 20.75
CA LYS A 311 4.02 -5.76 20.31
C LYS A 311 3.58 -4.64 19.37
N GLN A 312 2.41 -4.74 18.75
CA GLN A 312 1.83 -3.69 17.93
C GLN A 312 1.19 -2.64 18.84
N THR A 313 1.60 -1.37 18.68
CA THR A 313 1.18 -0.27 19.57
C THR A 313 0.08 0.59 18.97
N GLY A 314 0.02 0.69 17.63
CA GLY A 314 -0.95 1.51 16.94
C GLY A 314 -0.67 1.60 15.44
N ILE A 315 -1.12 2.68 14.82
CA ILE A 315 -0.95 2.92 13.39
C ILE A 315 -0.53 4.35 13.09
N ILE A 316 0.15 4.50 11.95
CA ILE A 316 0.29 5.74 11.19
C ILE A 316 -0.47 5.59 9.88
N VAL A 317 -1.03 6.69 9.38
CA VAL A 317 -1.87 6.70 8.16
C VAL A 317 -1.37 7.75 7.20
N TYR A 318 -1.08 7.34 5.98
CA TYR A 318 -0.66 8.23 4.89
C TYR A 318 -1.49 7.97 3.64
N ARG A 319 -1.92 9.04 2.97
CA ARG A 319 -2.78 8.96 1.79
C ARG A 319 -1.99 9.20 0.52
N PRO A 320 -2.01 8.27 -0.44
CA PRO A 320 -1.44 8.51 -1.76
C PRO A 320 -2.08 9.72 -2.46
N LEU A 321 -1.24 10.59 -3.00
CA LEU A 321 -1.66 11.74 -3.79
C LEU A 321 -1.63 11.42 -5.28
N GLU A 322 -2.47 12.12 -6.03
CA GLU A 322 -2.55 11.92 -7.47
C GLU A 322 -1.26 12.33 -8.18
N VAL A 323 -0.84 11.53 -9.14
CA VAL A 323 0.32 11.80 -9.98
C VAL A 323 -0.10 12.61 -11.21
N LYS A 324 0.76 13.56 -11.63
CA LYS A 324 0.55 14.29 -12.88
C LYS A 324 0.88 13.39 -14.08
N SER A 325 0.08 13.46 -15.14
CA SER A 325 0.42 12.83 -16.42
C SER A 325 1.74 13.40 -16.95
N LYS A 326 2.57 12.53 -17.47
CA LYS A 326 3.86 12.83 -18.09
C LYS A 326 3.74 12.84 -19.61
#